data_cc281b400829f614976db1ead87135b9
#
_entry.id   cc281b400829f614976db1ead87135b9
#
_cell.length_a   1.000
_cell.length_b   1.000
_cell.length_c   1.000
_cell.angle_alpha   90.00
_cell.angle_beta   90.00
_cell.angle_gamma   90.00
#
_symmetry.space_group_name_H-M   'P 1'
#
loop_
_entity.id
_entity.type
_entity.pdbx_description
1 polymer ?
#
loop_
_entity_poly.entity_id
_entity_poly.type
_entity_poly.pdbx_seq_one_letter_code
_entity_poly.pdbx_strand_id
1 'polypeptide(L)' 'MNREIKNRIKAAGLKQWQVAKYMGIGESTLVRWLRDELTGDQKKAIFEAIEALTKEGK' A
#
# COMPACT_ATOMS: atom_id res chain seq x y z
N MET A 1 -2.38 1.57 -13.67
CA MET A 1 -3.02 2.74 -13.22
C MET A 1 -2.68 3.20 -11.85
N ASN A 2 -2.40 2.34 -10.91
CA ASN A 2 -2.01 2.77 -9.58
C ASN A 2 -0.50 2.81 -9.45
N ARG A 3 0.13 3.33 -10.49
CA ARG A 3 1.58 3.40 -10.53
C ARG A 3 2.12 4.32 -9.44
N GLU A 4 1.39 5.37 -9.16
CA GLU A 4 1.80 6.32 -8.13
C GLU A 4 1.91 5.64 -6.77
N ILE A 5 0.93 4.78 -6.46
CA ILE A 5 0.93 4.07 -5.19
C ILE A 5 2.09 3.09 -5.13
N LYS A 6 2.32 2.36 -6.20
CA LYS A 6 3.43 1.42 -6.26
C LYS A 6 4.76 2.16 -6.08
N ASN A 7 4.89 3.31 -6.73
CA ASN A 7 6.10 4.11 -6.61
C ASN A 7 6.29 4.61 -5.18
N ARG A 8 5.21 4.97 -4.52
CA ARG A 8 5.29 5.41 -3.14
C ARG A 8 5.78 4.31 -2.21
N ILE A 9 5.26 3.10 -2.41
CA ILE A 9 5.69 1.96 -1.60
C ILE A 9 7.17 1.72 -1.82
N LYS A 10 7.59 1.75 -3.06
CA LYS A 10 8.98 1.50 -3.40
C LYS A 10 9.89 2.60 -2.85
N ALA A 11 9.47 3.85 -3.00
CA ALA A 11 10.26 4.98 -2.52
C ALA A 11 10.41 4.96 -1.01
N ALA A 12 9.43 4.42 -0.30
CA ALA A 12 9.48 4.32 1.14
C ALA A 12 10.33 3.12 1.60
N GLY A 13 10.82 2.33 0.68
CA GLY A 13 11.61 1.16 1.03
C GLY A 13 10.77 0.01 1.53
N LEU A 14 9.50 0.01 1.20
CA LEU A 14 8.57 -1.01 1.65
C LEU A 14 8.26 -1.99 0.54
N LYS A 15 7.66 -3.10 0.93
CA LYS A 15 7.19 -4.10 0.00
C LYS A 15 5.68 -4.20 0.09
N GLN A 16 5.05 -4.68 -0.98
CA GLN A 16 3.61 -4.75 -1.01
C GLN A 16 3.05 -5.64 0.11
N TRP A 17 3.73 -6.72 0.43
CA TRP A 17 3.24 -7.62 1.48
C TRP A 17 3.23 -6.93 2.84
N GLN A 18 4.15 -6.00 3.05
CA GLN A 18 4.19 -5.26 4.31
C GLN A 18 2.97 -4.36 4.45
N VAL A 19 2.62 -3.69 3.36
CA VAL A 19 1.44 -2.83 3.35
C VAL A 19 0.18 -3.66 3.56
N ALA A 20 0.10 -4.80 2.88
CA ALA A 20 -1.06 -5.68 3.01
C ALA A 20 -1.20 -6.18 4.43
N LYS A 21 -0.09 -6.56 5.05
CA LYS A 21 -0.10 -7.05 6.41
C LYS A 21 -0.60 -5.97 7.38
N TYR A 22 -0.13 -4.76 7.20
CA TYR A 22 -0.56 -3.66 8.05
C TYR A 22 -2.06 -3.44 7.92
N MET A 23 -2.58 -3.55 6.71
CA MET A 23 -4.00 -3.32 6.46
C MET A 23 -4.87 -4.51 6.83
N GLY A 24 -4.26 -5.64 7.17
CA GLY A 24 -5.01 -6.83 7.54
C GLY A 24 -5.61 -7.56 6.36
N ILE A 25 -5.03 -7.42 5.18
CA ILE A 25 -5.50 -8.10 3.98
C ILE A 25 -4.37 -8.96 3.42
N GLY A 26 -4.74 -9.89 2.54
CA GLY A 26 -3.74 -10.71 1.90
C GLY A 26 -2.98 -9.95 0.84
N GLU A 27 -1.76 -10.40 0.57
CA GLU A 27 -0.95 -9.79 -0.47
C GLU A 27 -1.65 -9.87 -1.83
N SER A 28 -2.31 -10.99 -2.10
CA SER A 28 -3.04 -11.15 -3.35
C SER A 28 -4.15 -10.12 -3.47
N THR A 29 -4.82 -9.84 -2.36
CA THR A 29 -5.89 -8.85 -2.35
C THR A 29 -5.33 -7.47 -2.66
N LEU A 30 -4.19 -7.13 -2.06
CA LEU A 30 -3.59 -5.83 -2.32
C LEU A 30 -3.14 -5.71 -3.77
N VAL A 31 -2.55 -6.77 -4.31
CA VAL A 31 -2.14 -6.76 -5.70
C VAL A 31 -3.33 -6.51 -6.61
N ARG A 32 -4.46 -7.16 -6.31
CA ARG A 32 -5.68 -6.95 -7.08
C ARG A 32 -6.14 -5.50 -6.95
N TRP A 33 -6.10 -4.94 -5.75
CA TRP A 33 -6.48 -3.55 -5.55
C TRP A 33 -5.62 -2.62 -6.39
N LEU A 34 -4.33 -2.88 -6.43
CA LEU A 34 -3.41 -2.02 -7.17
C LEU A 34 -3.58 -2.17 -8.68
N ARG A 35 -4.16 -3.28 -9.12
CA ARG A 35 -4.42 -3.49 -10.53
C ARG A 35 -5.69 -2.79 -10.97
N ASP A 36 -6.69 -2.77 -10.09
CA ASP A 36 -7.96 -2.15 -10.39
C ASP A 36 -7.97 -0.70 -9.91
N GLU A 37 -9.02 0.01 -10.31
CA GLU A 37 -9.18 1.39 -9.89
C GLU A 37 -9.61 1.41 -8.42
N LEU A 38 -8.87 2.17 -7.62
CA LEU A 38 -9.14 2.24 -6.20
C LEU A 38 -10.14 3.32 -5.87
N THR A 39 -10.96 3.06 -4.85
CA THR A 39 -11.82 4.11 -4.29
C THR A 39 -10.97 5.07 -3.48
N GLY A 40 -11.56 6.24 -3.17
CA GLY A 40 -10.85 7.21 -2.35
C GLY A 40 -10.50 6.65 -0.99
N ASP A 41 -11.42 5.87 -0.40
CA ASP A 41 -11.17 5.27 0.90
C ASP A 41 -10.03 4.26 0.84
N GLN A 42 -9.97 3.47 -0.21
CA GLN A 42 -8.91 2.50 -0.37
C GLN A 42 -7.55 3.17 -0.53
N LYS A 43 -7.51 4.22 -1.33
CA LYS A 43 -6.26 4.98 -1.51
C LYS A 43 -5.79 5.55 -0.20
N LYS A 44 -6.72 6.14 0.55
CA LYS A 44 -6.39 6.75 1.83
C LYS A 44 -5.82 5.71 2.79
N ALA A 45 -6.45 4.54 2.85
CA ALA A 45 -5.99 3.48 3.73
C ALA A 45 -4.58 3.03 3.36
N ILE A 46 -4.31 2.91 2.07
CA ILE A 46 -2.98 2.49 1.61
C ILE A 46 -1.94 3.54 1.96
N PHE A 47 -2.24 4.81 1.73
CA PHE A 47 -1.29 5.87 2.06
C PHE A 47 -1.03 5.95 3.55
N GLU A 48 -2.06 5.74 4.38
CA GLU A 48 -1.87 5.71 5.82
C GLU A 48 -0.99 4.55 6.24
N ALA A 49 -1.17 3.40 5.60
CA ALA A 49 -0.33 2.24 5.90
C ALA A 49 1.13 2.53 5.53
N ILE A 50 1.34 3.12 4.37
CA ILE A 50 2.70 3.47 3.94
C ILE A 50 3.35 4.42 4.92
N GLU A 51 2.60 5.43 5.34
CA GLU A 51 3.12 6.42 6.28
C GLU A 51 3.48 5.79 7.61
N ALA A 52 2.58 4.97 8.13
CA ALA A 52 2.80 4.33 9.42
C ALA A 52 4.02 3.40 9.36
N LEU A 53 4.13 2.62 8.29
CA LEU A 53 5.24 1.69 8.15
C LEU A 53 6.56 2.45 7.95
N THR A 54 6.51 3.57 7.26
CA THR A 54 7.71 4.37 7.06
C THR A 54 8.20 4.93 8.38
N LYS A 55 7.28 5.35 9.23
CA LYS A 55 7.64 5.85 10.55
C LYS A 55 8.25 4.77 11.42
N GLU A 56 7.66 3.58 11.39
CA GLU A 56 8.13 2.49 12.23
C GLU A 56 9.34 1.81 11.66
N GLY A 57 9.53 1.91 10.36
CA GLY A 57 10.60 1.22 9.68
C GLY A 57 11.98 1.72 10.00
N LYS A 58 12.05 2.69 10.85
CA LYS A 58 13.36 3.24 11.28
C LYS A 58 14.06 2.33 12.28
#